data_7a931c8be9dd7dbc32ffc2952694724f
#
_entry.id   7a931c8be9dd7dbc32ffc2952694724f
#
_cell.length_a   1.000
_cell.length_b   1.000
_cell.length_c   1.000
_cell.angle_alpha   90.00
_cell.angle_beta   90.00
_cell.angle_gamma   90.00
#
_symmetry.space_group_name_H-M   'P 1'
#
loop_
_entity.id
_entity.type
_entity.pdbx_description
1 polymer ?
#
loop_
_entity_poly.entity_id
_entity_poly.type
_entity_poly.pdbx_seq_one_letter_code
_entity_poly.pdbx_strand_id
1 'polypeptide(L)'
;MPSQNSALASRPGTPHAGIGDKIRGAMAVGKTRWGMLALVFFATTLNYIDRAALGVMQPILAKEMSWTAMDYANINFWFQVGYAIGFVLQGRLIDKVGVKRVFFCAVLLWSLATGAHGLATSAVGFMVCRFILGLTEAANYPACVKTTRLWFPAGERAVATGIFNAGTNVGAMMTPMLLPLILHVWGWQAAFLCMASLGAIWLVFWGLKYYNPEDHPSVKQSELDYVQREVEPQQPGVPFSRILRMRGTWAFAIAYALTAPVFWFYLYWLPPFLNQQYNLGINVTQMGIPLIIIYLTADFGSVGGGILSSFLIGRGMNSIKARLLSMLLFACCIVGVIMAAGSSQLWVAVFAISLAIGAHQAWTANIWSLVMDYT
;
A
#
# COMPACT_ATOMS: atom_id res chain seq x y z
N MET A 1 -33.68 42.90 36.98
CA MET A 1 -32.42 42.26 36.70
C MET A 1 -32.42 41.88 35.22
N PRO A 2 -31.57 42.48 34.38
CA PRO A 2 -31.65 42.35 32.92
C PRO A 2 -30.91 41.07 32.45
N SER A 3 -31.53 40.51 31.43
CA SER A 3 -31.11 39.37 30.60
C SER A 3 -29.78 39.58 29.89
N GLN A 4 -28.83 38.68 30.12
CA GLN A 4 -27.65 38.52 29.24
C GLN A 4 -27.94 37.51 28.13
N ASN A 5 -28.48 37.96 27.05
CA ASN A 5 -28.58 37.25 25.79
C ASN A 5 -28.16 38.22 24.68
N SER A 6 -26.89 38.23 24.32
CA SER A 6 -26.42 38.69 23.02
C SER A 6 -24.89 38.66 22.97
N ALA A 7 -24.30 37.63 22.32
CA ALA A 7 -23.04 37.71 21.59
C ALA A 7 -22.60 36.31 21.12
N LEU A 8 -23.42 35.65 20.31
CA LEU A 8 -22.90 34.67 19.37
C LEU A 8 -22.83 35.34 17.99
N ALA A 9 -21.86 36.27 17.87
CA ALA A 9 -21.48 36.83 16.60
C ALA A 9 -20.83 35.71 15.76
N SER A 10 -21.45 35.33 14.66
CA SER A 10 -20.95 34.50 13.62
C SER A 10 -19.55 34.95 13.21
N ARG A 11 -18.53 34.12 13.47
CA ARG A 11 -17.19 34.29 12.87
C ARG A 11 -17.36 34.15 11.36
N PRO A 12 -16.88 35.08 10.54
CA PRO A 12 -16.91 34.96 9.08
C PRO A 12 -16.09 33.72 8.70
N GLY A 13 -16.69 32.83 7.90
CA GLY A 13 -16.06 31.63 7.40
C GLY A 13 -14.77 32.00 6.65
N THR A 14 -13.65 31.51 7.17
CA THR A 14 -12.39 31.52 6.43
C THR A 14 -12.58 30.72 5.16
N PRO A 15 -12.22 31.23 3.97
CA PRO A 15 -12.33 30.47 2.73
C PRO A 15 -11.52 29.17 2.89
N HIS A 16 -12.14 28.03 2.57
CA HIS A 16 -11.47 26.73 2.58
C HIS A 16 -10.28 26.83 1.61
N ALA A 17 -9.08 27.04 2.16
CA ALA A 17 -7.86 26.97 1.38
C ALA A 17 -7.80 25.62 0.67
N GLY A 18 -7.61 25.64 -0.64
CA GLY A 18 -7.51 24.43 -1.45
C GLY A 18 -6.36 23.54 -0.96
N ILE A 19 -6.43 22.24 -1.25
CA ILE A 19 -5.37 21.28 -0.89
C ILE A 19 -4.00 21.78 -1.37
N GLY A 20 -3.93 22.41 -2.55
CA GLY A 20 -2.70 23.01 -3.08
C GLY A 20 -2.12 24.14 -2.24
N ASP A 21 -2.98 24.99 -1.65
CA ASP A 21 -2.53 26.10 -0.81
C ASP A 21 -2.07 25.61 0.56
N LYS A 22 -2.72 24.57 1.09
CA LYS A 22 -2.26 23.89 2.31
C LYS A 22 -0.90 23.24 2.13
N ILE A 23 -0.66 22.58 1.00
CA ILE A 23 0.63 21.96 0.67
C ILE A 23 1.71 23.04 0.48
N ARG A 24 1.42 24.14 -0.21
CA ARG A 24 2.38 25.26 -0.38
C ARG A 24 2.74 25.91 0.95
N GLY A 25 1.77 26.18 1.80
CA GLY A 25 2.00 26.70 3.15
C GLY A 25 2.84 25.75 4.00
N ALA A 26 2.55 24.46 3.91
CA ALA A 26 3.29 23.40 4.57
C ALA A 26 4.76 23.31 4.10
N MET A 27 5.03 23.43 2.79
CA MET A 27 6.40 23.44 2.25
C MET A 27 7.22 24.67 2.69
N ALA A 28 6.58 25.79 3.02
CA ALA A 28 7.24 27.00 3.48
C ALA A 28 7.84 26.86 4.90
N VAL A 29 7.28 25.96 5.74
CA VAL A 29 7.71 25.77 7.14
C VAL A 29 9.02 24.98 7.24
N GLY A 30 9.21 23.97 6.37
CA GLY A 30 10.41 23.14 6.34
C GLY A 30 10.30 22.00 5.33
N LYS A 31 11.45 21.50 4.86
CA LYS A 31 11.52 20.45 3.83
C LYS A 31 11.92 19.10 4.38
N THR A 32 12.42 19.00 5.60
CA THR A 32 13.01 17.76 6.17
C THR A 32 11.98 16.66 6.28
N ARG A 33 10.77 16.97 6.74
CA ARG A 33 9.66 16.01 6.84
C ARG A 33 9.27 15.39 5.51
N TRP A 34 9.33 16.15 4.42
CA TRP A 34 9.06 15.64 3.07
C TRP A 34 10.15 14.68 2.60
N GLY A 35 11.41 14.89 3.04
CA GLY A 35 12.50 13.92 2.83
C GLY A 35 12.24 12.61 3.56
N MET A 36 11.71 12.64 4.79
CA MET A 36 11.32 11.44 5.53
C MET A 36 10.15 10.72 4.85
N LEU A 37 9.18 11.48 4.33
CA LEU A 37 8.08 10.93 3.55
C LEU A 37 8.56 10.26 2.26
N ALA A 38 9.50 10.89 1.56
CA ALA A 38 10.10 10.29 0.36
C ALA A 38 10.80 8.95 0.68
N LEU A 39 11.54 8.86 1.80
CA LEU A 39 12.16 7.60 2.21
C LEU A 39 11.13 6.48 2.40
N VAL A 40 10.03 6.73 3.09
CA VAL A 40 9.00 5.70 3.29
C VAL A 40 8.19 5.42 2.02
N PHE A 41 8.00 6.40 1.14
CA PHE A 41 7.42 6.20 -0.19
C PHE A 41 8.27 5.23 -1.03
N PHE A 42 9.59 5.47 -1.11
CA PHE A 42 10.49 4.59 -1.85
C PHE A 42 10.59 3.20 -1.22
N ALA A 43 10.58 3.08 0.11
CA ALA A 43 10.52 1.79 0.78
C ALA A 43 9.27 1.00 0.38
N THR A 44 8.10 1.67 0.35
CA THR A 44 6.84 1.04 -0.06
C THR A 44 6.89 0.66 -1.54
N THR A 45 7.50 1.48 -2.39
CA THR A 45 7.70 1.17 -3.81
C THR A 45 8.55 -0.10 -3.99
N LEU A 46 9.70 -0.20 -3.31
CA LEU A 46 10.57 -1.37 -3.35
C LEU A 46 9.85 -2.63 -2.84
N ASN A 47 9.13 -2.51 -1.72
CA ASN A 47 8.34 -3.58 -1.14
C ASN A 47 7.34 -4.19 -2.14
N TYR A 48 6.68 -3.35 -2.95
CA TYR A 48 5.72 -3.83 -3.96
C TYR A 48 6.37 -4.29 -5.25
N ILE A 49 7.57 -3.81 -5.60
CA ILE A 49 8.39 -4.39 -6.67
C ILE A 49 8.74 -5.84 -6.32
N ASP A 50 9.23 -6.10 -5.11
CA ASP A 50 9.61 -7.45 -4.65
C ASP A 50 8.41 -8.41 -4.66
N ARG A 51 7.22 -7.94 -4.29
CA ARG A 51 5.99 -8.73 -4.30
C ARG A 51 5.51 -9.08 -5.70
N ALA A 52 5.48 -8.09 -6.58
CA ALA A 52 4.97 -8.26 -7.94
C ALA A 52 5.94 -9.06 -8.83
N ALA A 53 7.23 -9.02 -8.53
CA ALA A 53 8.28 -9.64 -9.33
C ALA A 53 8.07 -11.13 -9.58
N LEU A 54 7.71 -11.89 -8.54
CA LEU A 54 7.49 -13.33 -8.70
C LEU A 54 6.33 -13.63 -9.65
N GLY A 55 5.26 -12.84 -9.63
CA GLY A 55 4.13 -12.99 -10.54
C GLY A 55 4.54 -12.80 -12.01
N VAL A 56 5.36 -11.79 -12.28
CA VAL A 56 5.87 -11.53 -13.63
C VAL A 56 6.86 -12.59 -14.09
N MET A 57 7.71 -13.10 -13.18
CA MET A 57 8.71 -14.14 -13.49
C MET A 57 8.14 -15.56 -13.46
N GLN A 58 6.92 -15.77 -12.95
CA GLN A 58 6.33 -17.09 -12.77
C GLN A 58 6.40 -17.97 -14.03
N PRO A 59 6.07 -17.49 -15.25
CA PRO A 59 6.12 -18.37 -16.43
C PRO A 59 7.54 -18.87 -16.76
N ILE A 60 8.59 -18.07 -16.51
CA ILE A 60 9.97 -18.48 -16.71
C ILE A 60 10.37 -19.50 -15.64
N LEU A 61 10.13 -19.17 -14.37
CA LEU A 61 10.52 -20.01 -13.23
C LEU A 61 9.77 -21.36 -13.23
N ALA A 62 8.48 -21.34 -13.57
CA ALA A 62 7.69 -22.56 -13.68
C ALA A 62 8.22 -23.51 -14.78
N LYS A 63 8.65 -22.95 -15.91
CA LYS A 63 9.23 -23.75 -17.00
C LYS A 63 10.61 -24.29 -16.63
N GLU A 64 11.48 -23.47 -16.03
CA GLU A 64 12.85 -23.85 -15.70
C GLU A 64 12.93 -24.84 -14.55
N MET A 65 12.09 -24.65 -13.54
CA MET A 65 12.07 -25.50 -12.32
C MET A 65 10.95 -26.53 -12.32
N SER A 66 10.21 -26.65 -13.44
CA SER A 66 9.07 -27.58 -13.56
C SER A 66 8.01 -27.39 -12.46
N TRP A 67 7.71 -26.14 -12.08
CA TRP A 67 6.70 -25.86 -11.05
C TRP A 67 5.29 -26.17 -11.55
N THR A 68 4.52 -26.79 -10.69
CA THR A 68 3.07 -26.90 -10.83
C THR A 68 2.39 -25.61 -10.36
N ALA A 69 1.11 -25.44 -10.72
CA ALA A 69 0.30 -24.34 -10.17
C ALA A 69 0.21 -24.41 -8.63
N MET A 70 0.27 -25.63 -8.06
CA MET A 70 0.26 -25.83 -6.61
C MET A 70 1.57 -25.37 -5.95
N ASP A 71 2.73 -25.59 -6.58
CA ASP A 71 4.01 -25.09 -6.07
C ASP A 71 4.01 -23.56 -6.01
N TYR A 72 3.54 -22.90 -7.07
CA TYR A 72 3.41 -21.45 -7.09
C TYR A 72 2.41 -20.94 -6.05
N ALA A 73 1.28 -21.62 -5.85
CA ALA A 73 0.32 -21.30 -4.81
C ALA A 73 0.95 -21.42 -3.41
N ASN A 74 1.70 -22.49 -3.15
CA ASN A 74 2.38 -22.73 -1.87
C ASN A 74 3.47 -21.68 -1.60
N ILE A 75 4.23 -21.27 -2.62
CA ILE A 75 5.24 -20.22 -2.49
C ILE A 75 4.60 -18.90 -2.05
N ASN A 76 3.46 -18.51 -2.65
CA ASN A 76 2.73 -17.32 -2.24
C ASN A 76 2.02 -17.50 -0.88
N PHE A 77 1.52 -18.68 -0.56
CA PHE A 77 0.93 -18.99 0.75
C PHE A 77 1.93 -18.77 1.88
N TRP A 78 3.13 -19.31 1.78
CA TRP A 78 4.16 -19.13 2.81
C TRP A 78 4.60 -17.68 2.98
N PHE A 79 4.58 -16.88 1.91
CA PHE A 79 4.75 -15.43 2.02
C PHE A 79 3.66 -14.81 2.90
N GLN A 80 2.39 -15.16 2.67
CA GLN A 80 1.28 -14.59 3.42
C GLN A 80 1.29 -15.04 4.89
N VAL A 81 1.68 -16.27 5.17
CA VAL A 81 1.87 -16.77 6.55
C VAL A 81 2.97 -15.95 7.26
N GLY A 82 4.13 -15.79 6.61
CA GLY A 82 5.22 -14.96 7.14
C GLY A 82 4.76 -13.52 7.38
N TYR A 83 4.04 -12.93 6.42
CA TYR A 83 3.53 -11.58 6.51
C TYR A 83 2.54 -11.38 7.66
N ALA A 84 1.61 -12.33 7.85
CA ALA A 84 0.63 -12.25 8.94
C ALA A 84 1.31 -12.31 10.33
N ILE A 85 2.29 -13.21 10.50
CA ILE A 85 3.09 -13.30 11.73
C ILE A 85 3.90 -12.00 11.92
N GLY A 86 4.59 -11.58 10.87
CA GLY A 86 5.43 -10.38 10.87
C GLY A 86 4.65 -9.12 11.21
N PHE A 87 3.45 -8.95 10.69
CA PHE A 87 2.63 -7.76 10.93
C PHE A 87 2.33 -7.53 12.43
N VAL A 88 2.04 -8.61 13.16
CA VAL A 88 1.80 -8.56 14.60
C VAL A 88 3.09 -8.28 15.39
N LEU A 89 4.19 -8.92 14.99
CA LEU A 89 5.47 -8.80 15.69
C LEU A 89 6.14 -7.44 15.43
N GLN A 90 6.20 -7.00 14.19
CA GLN A 90 6.92 -5.79 13.78
C GLN A 90 6.28 -4.51 14.33
N GLY A 91 4.94 -4.45 14.40
CA GLY A 91 4.26 -3.31 15.01
C GLY A 91 4.68 -3.10 16.47
N ARG A 92 4.69 -4.19 17.27
CA ARG A 92 5.13 -4.14 18.66
C ARG A 92 6.63 -3.81 18.80
N LEU A 93 7.44 -4.34 17.91
CA LEU A 93 8.89 -4.12 17.92
C LEU A 93 9.22 -2.66 17.59
N ILE A 94 8.53 -2.06 16.62
CA ILE A 94 8.65 -0.64 16.25
C ILE A 94 8.27 0.26 17.44
N ASP A 95 7.24 -0.08 18.20
CA ASP A 95 6.84 0.70 19.35
C ASP A 95 7.84 0.63 20.51
N LYS A 96 8.50 -0.52 20.70
CA LYS A 96 9.46 -0.73 21.79
C LYS A 96 10.88 -0.24 21.48
N VAL A 97 11.38 -0.50 20.28
CA VAL A 97 12.78 -0.30 19.88
C VAL A 97 12.96 0.98 19.06
N GLY A 98 11.88 1.46 18.45
CA GLY A 98 11.88 2.63 17.57
C GLY A 98 11.96 2.28 16.09
N VAL A 99 11.44 3.19 15.27
CA VAL A 99 11.29 3.01 13.81
C VAL A 99 12.64 2.83 13.13
N LYS A 100 13.63 3.70 13.44
CA LYS A 100 14.93 3.72 12.74
C LYS A 100 15.61 2.35 12.69
N ARG A 101 15.75 1.73 13.87
CA ARG A 101 16.48 0.46 14.01
C ARG A 101 15.69 -0.72 13.46
N VAL A 102 14.41 -0.81 13.82
CA VAL A 102 13.57 -1.95 13.41
C VAL A 102 13.38 -1.97 11.91
N PHE A 103 13.08 -0.83 11.31
CA PHE A 103 12.86 -0.75 9.87
C PHE A 103 14.16 -0.98 9.09
N PHE A 104 15.31 -0.48 9.59
CA PHE A 104 16.62 -0.81 9.01
C PHE A 104 16.86 -2.32 8.98
N CYS A 105 16.71 -3.00 10.12
CA CYS A 105 16.90 -4.46 10.20
C CYS A 105 15.89 -5.21 9.32
N ALA A 106 14.64 -4.79 9.28
CA ALA A 106 13.62 -5.39 8.46
C ALA A 106 13.96 -5.28 6.97
N VAL A 107 14.35 -4.09 6.48
CA VAL A 107 14.74 -3.88 5.07
C VAL A 107 16.01 -4.66 4.73
N LEU A 108 16.98 -4.72 5.64
CA LEU A 108 18.18 -5.53 5.44
C LEU A 108 17.82 -7.02 5.25
N LEU A 109 17.01 -7.57 6.16
CA LEU A 109 16.62 -8.97 6.09
C LEU A 109 15.75 -9.27 4.87
N TRP A 110 14.82 -8.36 4.50
CA TRP A 110 14.02 -8.59 3.30
C TRP A 110 14.88 -8.51 2.04
N SER A 111 15.84 -7.57 1.95
CA SER A 111 16.73 -7.47 0.79
C SER A 111 17.62 -8.71 0.65
N LEU A 112 18.11 -9.25 1.78
CA LEU A 112 18.83 -10.52 1.79
C LEU A 112 17.92 -11.68 1.35
N ALA A 113 16.67 -11.73 1.81
CA ALA A 113 15.71 -12.75 1.40
C ALA A 113 15.35 -12.61 -0.08
N THR A 114 15.19 -11.38 -0.61
CA THR A 114 15.00 -11.14 -2.04
C THR A 114 16.19 -11.66 -2.85
N GLY A 115 17.41 -11.32 -2.46
CA GLY A 115 18.62 -11.82 -3.12
C GLY A 115 18.77 -13.34 -3.06
N ALA A 116 18.39 -13.95 -1.93
CA ALA A 116 18.45 -15.41 -1.74
C ALA A 116 17.53 -16.19 -2.73
N HIS A 117 16.46 -15.57 -3.25
CA HIS A 117 15.68 -16.18 -4.33
C HIS A 117 16.54 -16.48 -5.57
N GLY A 118 17.51 -15.63 -5.88
CA GLY A 118 18.44 -15.84 -7.00
C GLY A 118 19.36 -17.07 -6.84
N LEU A 119 19.47 -17.61 -5.62
CA LEU A 119 20.23 -18.82 -5.31
C LEU A 119 19.35 -20.06 -5.12
N ALA A 120 18.03 -19.89 -5.07
CA ALA A 120 17.10 -20.98 -4.83
C ALA A 120 16.93 -21.83 -6.09
N THR A 121 17.08 -23.14 -5.95
CA THR A 121 17.01 -24.12 -7.05
C THR A 121 15.77 -25.04 -6.97
N SER A 122 14.88 -24.79 -6.01
CA SER A 122 13.69 -25.62 -5.78
C SER A 122 12.51 -24.81 -5.28
N ALA A 123 11.30 -25.32 -5.47
CA ALA A 123 10.07 -24.69 -4.94
C ALA A 123 10.15 -24.50 -3.41
N VAL A 124 10.72 -25.47 -2.68
CA VAL A 124 10.90 -25.38 -1.22
C VAL A 124 11.85 -24.23 -0.86
N GLY A 125 12.96 -24.05 -1.61
CA GLY A 125 13.87 -22.92 -1.42
C GLY A 125 13.14 -21.58 -1.60
N PHE A 126 12.29 -21.47 -2.62
CA PHE A 126 11.44 -20.28 -2.83
C PHE A 126 10.42 -20.09 -1.71
N MET A 127 9.79 -21.16 -1.19
CA MET A 127 8.87 -21.08 -0.04
C MET A 127 9.56 -20.52 1.20
N VAL A 128 10.78 -20.97 1.51
CA VAL A 128 11.57 -20.48 2.66
C VAL A 128 11.94 -19.01 2.46
N CYS A 129 12.48 -18.65 1.29
CA CYS A 129 12.80 -17.25 0.99
C CYS A 129 11.56 -16.34 1.08
N ARG A 130 10.42 -16.79 0.55
CA ARG A 130 9.15 -16.06 0.60
C ARG A 130 8.60 -15.92 2.02
N PHE A 131 8.73 -16.94 2.85
CA PHE A 131 8.33 -16.84 4.26
C PHE A 131 9.15 -15.77 5.01
N ILE A 132 10.48 -15.81 4.85
CA ILE A 132 11.37 -14.81 5.48
C ILE A 132 11.08 -13.42 4.92
N LEU A 133 10.88 -13.30 3.61
CA LEU A 133 10.53 -12.06 2.95
C LEU A 133 9.21 -11.50 3.52
N GLY A 134 8.16 -12.31 3.60
CA GLY A 134 6.88 -11.90 4.16
C GLY A 134 7.00 -11.42 5.62
N LEU A 135 7.72 -12.19 6.45
CA LEU A 135 7.94 -11.89 7.86
C LEU A 135 8.61 -10.51 8.06
N THR A 136 9.55 -10.16 7.19
CA THR A 136 10.35 -8.94 7.30
C THR A 136 9.70 -7.75 6.60
N GLU A 137 9.08 -7.95 5.45
CA GLU A 137 8.33 -6.92 4.70
C GLU A 137 7.13 -6.37 5.45
N ALA A 138 6.56 -7.16 6.36
CA ALA A 138 5.44 -6.76 7.20
C ALA A 138 5.73 -5.52 8.08
N ALA A 139 7.01 -5.18 8.28
CA ALA A 139 7.43 -3.96 8.99
C ALA A 139 7.10 -2.68 8.21
N ASN A 140 6.96 -2.74 6.88
CA ASN A 140 6.84 -1.56 6.04
C ASN A 140 5.66 -0.67 6.45
N TYR A 141 4.45 -1.20 6.49
CA TYR A 141 3.26 -0.40 6.79
C TYR A 141 3.28 0.22 8.20
N PRO A 142 3.56 -0.52 9.29
CA PRO A 142 3.69 0.07 10.63
C PRO A 142 4.79 1.14 10.72
N ALA A 143 5.93 0.94 10.06
CA ALA A 143 7.02 1.91 10.03
C ALA A 143 6.62 3.20 9.30
N CYS A 144 5.95 3.09 8.15
CA CYS A 144 5.45 4.25 7.40
C CYS A 144 4.41 5.04 8.20
N VAL A 145 3.45 4.36 8.82
CA VAL A 145 2.43 5.01 9.66
C VAL A 145 3.08 5.70 10.86
N LYS A 146 4.02 5.04 11.55
CA LYS A 146 4.73 5.62 12.69
C LYS A 146 5.57 6.84 12.27
N THR A 147 6.29 6.75 11.16
CA THR A 147 7.06 7.86 10.59
C THR A 147 6.16 9.04 10.26
N THR A 148 5.02 8.79 9.61
CA THR A 148 4.04 9.84 9.29
C THR A 148 3.50 10.51 10.55
N ARG A 149 3.20 9.75 11.59
CA ARG A 149 2.72 10.31 12.88
C ARG A 149 3.78 11.17 13.57
N LEU A 150 5.05 10.81 13.46
CA LEU A 150 6.16 11.54 14.07
C LEU A 150 6.50 12.84 13.32
N TRP A 151 6.38 12.84 11.99
CA TRP A 151 6.85 13.92 11.13
C TRP A 151 5.76 14.86 10.62
N PHE A 152 4.47 14.51 10.79
CA PHE A 152 3.37 15.31 10.26
C PHE A 152 2.33 15.62 11.34
N PRO A 153 1.87 16.90 11.43
CA PRO A 153 0.76 17.27 12.30
C PRO A 153 -0.53 16.58 11.87
N ALA A 154 -1.50 16.44 12.76
CA ALA A 154 -2.74 15.69 12.54
C ALA A 154 -3.47 16.08 11.24
N GLY A 155 -3.52 17.38 10.93
CA GLY A 155 -4.18 17.89 9.72
C GLY A 155 -3.52 17.49 8.39
N GLU A 156 -2.27 17.05 8.38
CA GLU A 156 -1.51 16.65 7.18
C GLU A 156 -1.28 15.14 7.07
N ARG A 157 -1.52 14.37 8.14
CA ARG A 157 -1.26 12.92 8.18
C ARG A 157 -1.98 12.15 7.09
N ALA A 158 -3.22 12.53 6.77
CA ALA A 158 -3.99 11.87 5.70
C ALA A 158 -3.31 12.03 4.33
N VAL A 159 -2.79 13.22 4.02
CA VAL A 159 -2.07 13.49 2.76
C VAL A 159 -0.76 12.71 2.73
N ALA A 160 0.02 12.74 3.80
CA ALA A 160 1.28 12.00 3.91
C ALA A 160 1.07 10.48 3.79
N THR A 161 0.01 9.95 4.41
CA THR A 161 -0.39 8.54 4.28
C THR A 161 -0.77 8.20 2.83
N GLY A 162 -1.52 9.06 2.16
CA GLY A 162 -1.86 8.90 0.75
C GLY A 162 -0.61 8.83 -0.14
N ILE A 163 0.37 9.71 0.12
CA ILE A 163 1.61 9.75 -0.66
C ILE A 163 2.43 8.47 -0.48
N PHE A 164 2.69 8.00 0.75
CA PHE A 164 3.48 6.76 0.88
C PHE A 164 2.72 5.54 0.36
N ASN A 165 1.38 5.50 0.50
CA ASN A 165 0.56 4.43 -0.07
C ASN A 165 0.59 4.41 -1.60
N ALA A 166 0.70 5.54 -2.27
CA ALA A 166 0.86 5.58 -3.73
C ALA A 166 2.11 4.81 -4.20
N GLY A 167 3.12 4.66 -3.33
CA GLY A 167 4.27 3.79 -3.59
C GLY A 167 3.90 2.33 -3.89
N THR A 168 2.78 1.82 -3.38
CA THR A 168 2.29 0.46 -3.64
C THR A 168 2.01 0.25 -5.13
N ASN A 169 1.27 1.17 -5.72
CA ASN A 169 0.86 1.10 -7.11
C ASN A 169 2.02 1.45 -8.05
N VAL A 170 2.85 2.44 -7.66
CA VAL A 170 4.08 2.76 -8.39
C VAL A 170 4.98 1.52 -8.47
N GLY A 171 5.19 0.78 -7.37
CA GLY A 171 5.95 -0.46 -7.35
C GLY A 171 5.35 -1.54 -8.25
N ALA A 172 4.03 -1.76 -8.15
CA ALA A 172 3.32 -2.74 -8.97
C ALA A 172 3.39 -2.41 -10.48
N MET A 173 3.34 -1.12 -10.87
CA MET A 173 3.47 -0.68 -12.25
C MET A 173 4.92 -0.72 -12.76
N MET A 174 5.90 -0.37 -11.94
CA MET A 174 7.31 -0.38 -12.32
C MET A 174 7.82 -1.80 -12.58
N THR A 175 7.32 -2.79 -11.88
CA THR A 175 7.77 -4.18 -12.01
C THR A 175 7.63 -4.71 -13.43
N PRO A 176 6.46 -4.71 -14.07
CA PRO A 176 6.31 -5.20 -15.45
C PRO A 176 6.98 -4.31 -16.51
N MET A 177 7.42 -3.10 -16.14
CA MET A 177 8.22 -2.23 -17.02
C MET A 177 9.71 -2.56 -16.97
N LEU A 178 10.26 -2.68 -15.75
CA LEU A 178 11.71 -2.81 -15.53
C LEU A 178 12.17 -4.27 -15.59
N LEU A 179 11.37 -5.18 -15.05
CA LEU A 179 11.79 -6.56 -14.90
C LEU A 179 12.06 -7.28 -16.21
N PRO A 180 11.24 -7.13 -17.29
CA PRO A 180 11.53 -7.75 -18.58
C PRO A 180 12.87 -7.31 -19.19
N LEU A 181 13.29 -6.06 -18.95
CA LEU A 181 14.57 -5.54 -19.44
C LEU A 181 15.75 -6.25 -18.76
N ILE A 182 15.65 -6.46 -17.45
CA ILE A 182 16.68 -7.17 -16.69
C ILE A 182 16.70 -8.66 -17.07
N LEU A 183 15.53 -9.27 -17.17
CA LEU A 183 15.38 -10.68 -17.53
C LEU A 183 15.97 -11.01 -18.92
N HIS A 184 15.80 -10.11 -19.87
CA HIS A 184 16.31 -10.31 -21.24
C HIS A 184 17.83 -10.32 -21.30
N VAL A 185 18.49 -9.51 -20.47
CA VAL A 185 19.97 -9.32 -20.54
C VAL A 185 20.70 -10.22 -19.55
N TRP A 186 20.19 -10.37 -18.33
CA TRP A 186 20.94 -10.99 -17.22
C TRP A 186 20.24 -12.20 -16.57
N GLY A 187 19.02 -12.53 -17.03
CA GLY A 187 18.24 -13.65 -16.47
C GLY A 187 17.56 -13.33 -15.13
N TRP A 188 16.80 -14.30 -14.61
CA TRP A 188 15.97 -14.12 -13.44
C TRP A 188 16.76 -14.06 -12.11
N GLN A 189 17.92 -14.75 -12.03
CA GLN A 189 18.78 -14.68 -10.85
C GLN A 189 19.30 -13.26 -10.64
N ALA A 190 19.77 -12.64 -11.71
CA ALA A 190 20.23 -11.25 -11.66
C ALA A 190 19.09 -10.28 -11.35
N ALA A 191 17.87 -10.55 -11.76
CA ALA A 191 16.72 -9.74 -11.41
C ALA A 191 16.50 -9.66 -9.90
N PHE A 192 16.58 -10.80 -9.19
CA PHE A 192 16.50 -10.82 -7.72
C PHE A 192 17.69 -10.08 -7.07
N LEU A 193 18.88 -10.23 -7.60
CA LEU A 193 20.06 -9.51 -7.09
C LEU A 193 19.97 -7.99 -7.32
N CYS A 194 19.43 -7.56 -8.46
CA CYS A 194 19.17 -6.14 -8.74
C CYS A 194 18.17 -5.56 -7.74
N MET A 195 17.06 -6.26 -7.48
CA MET A 195 16.06 -5.81 -6.49
C MET A 195 16.67 -5.74 -5.09
N ALA A 196 17.42 -6.74 -4.66
CA ALA A 196 18.15 -6.74 -3.39
C ALA A 196 19.13 -5.55 -3.29
N SER A 197 19.81 -5.22 -4.39
CA SER A 197 20.74 -4.08 -4.45
C SER A 197 20.03 -2.73 -4.29
N LEU A 198 18.82 -2.58 -4.83
CA LEU A 198 18.00 -1.38 -4.62
C LEU A 198 17.63 -1.22 -3.13
N GLY A 199 17.31 -2.32 -2.45
CA GLY A 199 17.10 -2.32 -1.00
C GLY A 199 18.34 -1.93 -0.22
N ALA A 200 19.53 -2.42 -0.62
CA ALA A 200 20.80 -2.04 -0.01
C ALA A 200 21.13 -0.54 -0.21
N ILE A 201 20.87 0.00 -1.39
CA ILE A 201 21.01 1.44 -1.67
C ILE A 201 20.08 2.24 -0.75
N TRP A 202 18.81 1.82 -0.65
CA TRP A 202 17.85 2.50 0.23
C TRP A 202 18.30 2.46 1.70
N LEU A 203 18.88 1.36 2.18
CA LEU A 203 19.41 1.24 3.55
C LEU A 203 20.48 2.29 3.86
N VAL A 204 21.35 2.61 2.90
CA VAL A 204 22.33 3.68 3.06
C VAL A 204 21.64 5.02 3.29
N PHE A 205 20.63 5.35 2.46
CA PHE A 205 19.87 6.60 2.62
C PHE A 205 19.10 6.62 3.95
N TRP A 206 18.45 5.52 4.33
CA TRP A 206 17.75 5.43 5.62
C TRP A 206 18.69 5.59 6.81
N GLY A 207 19.80 4.90 6.83
CA GLY A 207 20.80 4.97 7.91
C GLY A 207 21.36 6.39 8.11
N LEU A 208 21.64 7.08 6.99
CA LEU A 208 22.25 8.41 7.00
C LEU A 208 21.26 9.55 7.21
N LYS A 209 20.04 9.42 6.70
CA LYS A 209 19.08 10.54 6.62
C LYS A 209 17.93 10.45 7.62
N TYR A 210 17.51 9.23 8.01
CA TYR A 210 16.39 9.10 8.90
C TYR A 210 16.78 9.31 10.36
N TYR A 211 16.07 10.20 11.04
CA TYR A 211 16.11 10.43 12.48
C TYR A 211 14.70 10.73 12.98
N ASN A 212 14.48 10.65 14.29
CA ASN A 212 13.27 11.23 14.85
C ASN A 212 13.33 12.76 14.76
N PRO A 213 12.20 13.47 14.75
CA PRO A 213 12.20 14.93 14.61
C PRO A 213 13.10 15.66 15.61
N GLU A 214 13.12 15.18 16.87
CA GLU A 214 13.89 15.78 17.97
C GLU A 214 15.40 15.60 17.82
N ASP A 215 15.83 14.48 17.21
CA ASP A 215 17.23 14.10 17.05
C ASP A 215 17.82 14.48 15.68
N HIS A 216 17.02 15.11 14.79
CA HIS A 216 17.43 15.30 13.41
C HIS A 216 18.35 16.53 13.25
N PRO A 217 19.60 16.37 12.76
CA PRO A 217 20.61 17.42 12.77
C PRO A 217 20.26 18.64 11.89
N SER A 218 19.38 18.51 10.93
CA SER A 218 19.04 19.55 9.95
C SER A 218 17.62 20.11 10.12
N VAL A 219 16.89 19.70 11.13
CA VAL A 219 15.54 20.25 11.39
C VAL A 219 15.68 21.62 12.04
N LYS A 220 14.98 22.58 11.46
CA LYS A 220 14.85 23.92 12.06
C LYS A 220 13.84 23.89 13.21
N GLN A 221 14.08 24.70 14.25
CA GLN A 221 13.17 24.79 15.40
C GLN A 221 11.73 25.09 14.96
N SER A 222 11.54 25.95 13.96
CA SER A 222 10.23 26.29 13.40
C SER A 222 9.51 25.07 12.79
N GLU A 223 10.24 24.13 12.18
CA GLU A 223 9.68 22.88 11.63
C GLU A 223 9.34 21.91 12.77
N LEU A 224 10.19 21.82 13.79
CA LEU A 224 9.96 21.00 14.98
C LEU A 224 8.70 21.48 15.72
N ASP A 225 8.61 22.79 16.00
CA ASP A 225 7.44 23.40 16.66
C ASP A 225 6.16 23.17 15.87
N TYR A 226 6.26 23.21 14.53
CA TYR A 226 5.13 22.96 13.64
C TYR A 226 4.65 21.51 13.71
N VAL A 227 5.57 20.56 13.68
CA VAL A 227 5.24 19.12 13.77
C VAL A 227 4.65 18.76 15.14
N GLN A 228 5.16 19.40 16.20
CA GLN A 228 4.71 19.17 17.59
C GLN A 228 3.44 19.98 17.97
N ARG A 229 3.01 20.92 17.14
CA ARG A 229 1.89 21.84 17.44
C ARG A 229 0.56 21.15 17.74
N GLU A 230 0.35 19.97 17.18
CA GLU A 230 -0.86 19.18 17.30
C GLU A 230 -0.55 17.74 17.78
N VAL A 231 0.39 17.63 18.73
CA VAL A 231 0.55 16.36 19.44
C VAL A 231 -0.68 16.22 20.35
N GLU A 232 -1.71 15.56 19.82
CA GLU A 232 -2.82 15.13 20.67
C GLU A 232 -2.26 14.33 21.85
N PRO A 233 -2.65 14.69 23.11
CA PRO A 233 -2.30 13.86 24.25
C PRO A 233 -2.66 12.41 23.91
N GLN A 234 -1.71 11.50 24.09
CA GLN A 234 -1.98 10.09 23.84
C GLN A 234 -3.19 9.68 24.69
N GLN A 235 -4.35 9.60 24.07
CA GLN A 235 -5.50 9.02 24.73
C GLN A 235 -5.12 7.58 25.12
N PRO A 236 -5.39 7.16 26.35
CA PRO A 236 -5.11 5.79 26.76
C PRO A 236 -5.77 4.85 25.76
N GLY A 237 -4.93 4.06 25.09
CA GLY A 237 -5.41 3.16 24.02
C GLY A 237 -6.52 2.26 24.56
N VAL A 238 -7.58 2.11 23.78
CA VAL A 238 -8.68 1.19 24.13
C VAL A 238 -8.09 -0.22 24.29
N PRO A 239 -8.30 -0.90 25.44
CA PRO A 239 -7.79 -2.26 25.62
C PRO A 239 -8.22 -3.18 24.48
N PHE A 240 -7.30 -3.98 23.97
CA PHE A 240 -7.54 -4.89 22.83
C PHE A 240 -8.76 -5.82 23.09
N SER A 241 -8.96 -6.26 24.35
CA SER A 241 -10.10 -7.04 24.77
C SER A 241 -11.45 -6.31 24.57
N ARG A 242 -11.47 -4.98 24.71
CA ARG A 242 -12.68 -4.18 24.47
C ARG A 242 -12.97 -4.06 22.99
N ILE A 243 -11.93 -3.85 22.16
CA ILE A 243 -12.06 -3.81 20.70
C ILE A 243 -12.65 -5.11 20.18
N LEU A 244 -12.16 -6.27 20.65
CA LEU A 244 -12.67 -7.59 20.26
C LEU A 244 -14.12 -7.85 20.68
N ARG A 245 -14.65 -7.13 21.64
CA ARG A 245 -16.07 -7.24 22.06
C ARG A 245 -17.02 -6.38 21.25
N MET A 246 -16.51 -5.44 20.46
CA MET A 246 -17.34 -4.56 19.63
C MET A 246 -17.83 -5.29 18.39
N ARG A 247 -19.15 -5.29 18.16
CA ARG A 247 -19.75 -5.88 16.96
C ARG A 247 -19.23 -5.25 15.65
N GLY A 248 -18.98 -3.94 15.67
CA GLY A 248 -18.40 -3.20 14.53
C GLY A 248 -17.04 -3.76 14.12
N THR A 249 -16.16 -4.09 15.09
CA THR A 249 -14.85 -4.68 14.82
C THR A 249 -14.96 -5.96 13.98
N TRP A 250 -15.88 -6.86 14.34
CA TRP A 250 -16.08 -8.11 13.60
C TRP A 250 -16.73 -7.88 12.23
N ALA A 251 -17.68 -6.94 12.12
CA ALA A 251 -18.26 -6.58 10.83
C ALA A 251 -17.18 -6.09 9.84
N PHE A 252 -16.28 -5.20 10.28
CA PHE A 252 -15.15 -4.74 9.46
C PHE A 252 -14.13 -5.84 9.19
N ALA A 253 -13.78 -6.64 10.20
CA ALA A 253 -12.81 -7.72 10.06
C ALA A 253 -13.30 -8.75 9.04
N ILE A 254 -14.56 -9.16 9.09
CA ILE A 254 -15.17 -10.11 8.13
C ILE A 254 -15.24 -9.49 6.74
N ALA A 255 -15.75 -8.27 6.62
CA ALA A 255 -15.85 -7.59 5.32
C ALA A 255 -14.46 -7.46 4.66
N TYR A 256 -13.45 -7.07 5.42
CA TYR A 256 -12.09 -6.95 4.92
C TYR A 256 -11.46 -8.31 4.61
N ALA A 257 -11.67 -9.32 5.45
CA ALA A 257 -11.16 -10.68 5.23
C ALA A 257 -11.73 -11.32 3.95
N LEU A 258 -12.98 -11.00 3.60
CA LEU A 258 -13.60 -11.47 2.35
C LEU A 258 -13.08 -10.72 1.11
N THR A 259 -12.63 -9.49 1.28
CA THR A 259 -12.29 -8.59 0.16
C THR A 259 -10.79 -8.52 -0.10
N ALA A 260 -9.95 -8.52 0.94
CA ALA A 260 -8.50 -8.39 0.80
C ALA A 260 -7.86 -9.47 -0.09
N PRO A 261 -8.29 -10.76 -0.06
CA PRO A 261 -7.72 -11.79 -0.94
C PRO A 261 -7.88 -11.47 -2.43
N VAL A 262 -8.89 -10.69 -2.82
CA VAL A 262 -9.14 -10.30 -4.22
C VAL A 262 -7.97 -9.47 -4.76
N PHE A 263 -7.51 -8.47 -4.00
CA PHE A 263 -6.36 -7.66 -4.40
C PHE A 263 -5.08 -8.49 -4.54
N TRP A 264 -4.82 -9.37 -3.57
CA TRP A 264 -3.65 -10.24 -3.60
C TRP A 264 -3.70 -11.25 -4.74
N PHE A 265 -4.91 -11.74 -5.08
CA PHE A 265 -5.11 -12.57 -6.25
C PHE A 265 -4.70 -11.84 -7.53
N TYR A 266 -5.15 -10.61 -7.74
CA TYR A 266 -4.73 -9.81 -8.90
C TYR A 266 -3.22 -9.60 -8.93
N LEU A 267 -2.60 -9.28 -7.79
CA LEU A 267 -1.16 -9.02 -7.74
C LEU A 267 -0.32 -10.25 -8.12
N TYR A 268 -0.71 -11.44 -7.66
CA TYR A 268 0.08 -12.65 -7.86
C TYR A 268 -0.33 -13.46 -9.09
N TRP A 269 -1.61 -13.52 -9.40
CA TRP A 269 -2.12 -14.43 -10.42
C TRP A 269 -2.46 -13.75 -11.75
N LEU A 270 -2.59 -12.44 -11.79
CA LEU A 270 -2.91 -11.74 -13.03
C LEU A 270 -1.82 -11.89 -14.11
N PRO A 271 -0.50 -11.71 -13.81
CA PRO A 271 0.52 -11.91 -14.83
C PRO A 271 0.57 -13.36 -15.37
N PRO A 272 0.57 -14.42 -14.52
CA PRO A 272 0.45 -15.79 -15.01
C PRO A 272 -0.82 -16.06 -15.83
N PHE A 273 -1.97 -15.55 -15.40
CA PHE A 273 -3.23 -15.69 -16.14
C PHE A 273 -3.14 -15.09 -17.56
N LEU A 274 -2.68 -13.86 -17.66
CA LEU A 274 -2.54 -13.19 -18.95
C LEU A 274 -1.55 -13.93 -19.88
N ASN A 275 -0.45 -14.44 -19.31
CA ASN A 275 0.51 -15.23 -20.06
C ASN A 275 -0.11 -16.54 -20.57
N GLN A 276 -0.79 -17.31 -19.73
CA GLN A 276 -1.37 -18.60 -20.08
C GLN A 276 -2.55 -18.46 -21.05
N GLN A 277 -3.44 -17.50 -20.81
CA GLN A 277 -4.66 -17.34 -21.60
C GLN A 277 -4.39 -16.74 -22.99
N TYR A 278 -3.44 -15.81 -23.09
CA TYR A 278 -3.19 -15.05 -24.31
C TYR A 278 -1.81 -15.30 -24.92
N ASN A 279 -1.04 -16.24 -24.35
CA ASN A 279 0.32 -16.59 -24.79
C ASN A 279 1.24 -15.36 -24.96
N LEU A 280 1.19 -14.44 -23.98
CA LEU A 280 1.96 -13.21 -24.02
C LEU A 280 3.42 -13.46 -23.69
N GLY A 281 4.34 -12.90 -24.49
CA GLY A 281 5.75 -12.86 -24.14
C GLY A 281 6.01 -11.96 -22.91
N ILE A 282 7.02 -12.32 -22.11
CA ILE A 282 7.44 -11.49 -20.98
C ILE A 282 8.27 -10.31 -21.50
N ASN A 283 7.59 -9.31 -22.01
CA ASN A 283 8.16 -8.06 -22.47
C ASN A 283 7.25 -6.88 -22.11
N VAL A 284 7.80 -5.66 -22.20
CA VAL A 284 7.10 -4.44 -21.83
C VAL A 284 5.83 -4.23 -22.66
N THR A 285 5.88 -4.54 -23.94
CA THR A 285 4.74 -4.27 -24.86
C THR A 285 3.59 -5.24 -24.66
N GLN A 286 3.88 -6.54 -24.60
CA GLN A 286 2.83 -7.56 -24.55
C GLN A 286 2.24 -7.77 -23.15
N MET A 287 3.08 -7.80 -22.10
CA MET A 287 2.64 -8.02 -20.73
C MET A 287 2.63 -6.73 -19.91
N GLY A 288 3.63 -5.86 -20.09
CA GLY A 288 3.78 -4.66 -19.27
C GLY A 288 2.64 -3.66 -19.46
N ILE A 289 2.29 -3.31 -20.70
CA ILE A 289 1.23 -2.33 -20.99
C ILE A 289 -0.13 -2.76 -20.43
N PRO A 290 -0.62 -4.00 -20.66
CA PRO A 290 -1.85 -4.46 -20.02
C PRO A 290 -1.84 -4.34 -18.50
N LEU A 291 -0.77 -4.75 -17.84
CA LEU A 291 -0.66 -4.68 -16.37
C LEU A 291 -0.64 -3.24 -15.87
N ILE A 292 0.07 -2.33 -16.55
CA ILE A 292 0.10 -0.90 -16.21
C ILE A 292 -1.29 -0.30 -16.30
N ILE A 293 -2.05 -0.57 -17.37
CA ILE A 293 -3.42 -0.07 -17.53
C ILE A 293 -4.31 -0.57 -16.40
N ILE A 294 -4.21 -1.84 -16.05
CA ILE A 294 -5.00 -2.44 -14.98
C ILE A 294 -4.68 -1.79 -13.62
N TYR A 295 -3.40 -1.67 -13.26
CA TYR A 295 -3.01 -1.07 -11.97
C TYR A 295 -3.28 0.44 -11.91
N LEU A 296 -3.10 1.16 -13.02
CA LEU A 296 -3.45 2.58 -13.10
C LEU A 296 -4.97 2.79 -12.90
N THR A 297 -5.80 1.92 -13.49
CA THR A 297 -7.25 1.96 -13.31
C THR A 297 -7.65 1.67 -11.86
N ALA A 298 -6.89 0.84 -11.14
CA ALA A 298 -7.09 0.61 -9.72
C ALA A 298 -6.95 1.91 -8.91
N ASP A 299 -5.97 2.76 -9.23
CA ASP A 299 -5.78 4.06 -8.57
C ASP A 299 -6.94 5.01 -8.86
N PHE A 300 -7.35 5.13 -10.12
CA PHE A 300 -8.52 5.92 -10.48
C PHE A 300 -9.78 5.43 -9.79
N GLY A 301 -9.92 4.10 -9.64
CA GLY A 301 -11.01 3.49 -8.89
C GLY A 301 -11.02 3.93 -7.43
N SER A 302 -9.88 3.89 -6.75
CA SER A 302 -9.76 4.33 -5.35
C SER A 302 -10.18 5.79 -5.16
N VAL A 303 -9.70 6.68 -6.03
CA VAL A 303 -10.08 8.11 -6.03
C VAL A 303 -11.56 8.29 -6.36
N GLY A 304 -12.04 7.62 -7.40
CA GLY A 304 -13.45 7.67 -7.84
C GLY A 304 -14.42 7.21 -6.76
N GLY A 305 -14.05 6.18 -5.99
CA GLY A 305 -14.83 5.70 -4.84
C GLY A 305 -15.00 6.75 -3.76
N GLY A 306 -13.93 7.49 -3.45
CA GLY A 306 -13.97 8.61 -2.52
C GLY A 306 -14.80 9.78 -3.03
N ILE A 307 -14.67 10.13 -4.32
CA ILE A 307 -15.43 11.21 -4.95
C ILE A 307 -16.94 10.90 -4.93
N LEU A 308 -17.35 9.68 -5.30
CA LEU A 308 -18.77 9.29 -5.33
C LEU A 308 -19.39 9.41 -3.94
N SER A 309 -18.77 8.86 -2.91
CA SER A 309 -19.30 8.94 -1.55
C SER A 309 -19.35 10.39 -1.04
N SER A 310 -18.33 11.19 -1.32
CA SER A 310 -18.30 12.62 -0.95
C SER A 310 -19.39 13.42 -1.67
N PHE A 311 -19.64 13.13 -2.93
CA PHE A 311 -20.71 13.74 -3.70
C PHE A 311 -22.12 13.44 -3.12
N LEU A 312 -22.35 12.18 -2.72
CA LEU A 312 -23.62 11.77 -2.09
C LEU A 312 -23.81 12.45 -0.73
N ILE A 313 -22.73 12.56 0.08
CA ILE A 313 -22.76 13.29 1.35
C ILE A 313 -23.06 14.77 1.12
N GLY A 314 -22.42 15.40 0.12
CA GLY A 314 -22.66 16.79 -0.26
C GLY A 314 -24.09 17.07 -0.70
N ARG A 315 -24.83 16.04 -1.14
CA ARG A 315 -26.27 16.11 -1.45
C ARG A 315 -27.20 15.87 -0.24
N GLY A 316 -26.63 15.80 0.96
CA GLY A 316 -27.41 15.66 2.21
C GLY A 316 -27.61 14.20 2.66
N MET A 317 -26.97 13.21 2.01
CA MET A 317 -27.04 11.84 2.47
C MET A 317 -26.17 11.64 3.72
N ASN A 318 -26.65 10.85 4.68
CA ASN A 318 -25.86 10.45 5.84
C ASN A 318 -24.57 9.73 5.39
N SER A 319 -23.44 10.04 6.03
CA SER A 319 -22.10 9.54 5.66
C SER A 319 -22.04 8.01 5.54
N ILE A 320 -22.59 7.31 6.54
CA ILE A 320 -22.64 5.82 6.54
C ILE A 320 -23.43 5.29 5.35
N LYS A 321 -24.63 5.85 5.10
CA LYS A 321 -25.48 5.43 3.97
C LYS A 321 -24.84 5.72 2.62
N ALA A 322 -24.21 6.87 2.47
CA ALA A 322 -23.51 7.25 1.24
C ALA A 322 -22.36 6.30 0.90
N ARG A 323 -21.57 5.92 1.92
CA ARG A 323 -20.46 4.97 1.73
C ARG A 323 -20.97 3.57 1.42
N LEU A 324 -21.98 3.07 2.14
CA LEU A 324 -22.57 1.76 1.88
C LEU A 324 -23.19 1.67 0.48
N LEU A 325 -23.88 2.72 0.02
CA LEU A 325 -24.43 2.79 -1.33
C LEU A 325 -23.33 2.78 -2.38
N SER A 326 -22.26 3.56 -2.18
CA SER A 326 -21.10 3.57 -3.07
C SER A 326 -20.44 2.18 -3.14
N MET A 327 -20.25 1.52 -1.99
CA MET A 327 -19.72 0.16 -1.93
C MET A 327 -20.59 -0.85 -2.67
N LEU A 328 -21.92 -0.75 -2.55
CA LEU A 328 -22.85 -1.62 -3.26
C LEU A 328 -22.76 -1.44 -4.79
N LEU A 329 -22.73 -0.19 -5.26
CA LEU A 329 -22.60 0.12 -6.69
C LEU A 329 -21.30 -0.46 -7.26
N PHE A 330 -20.18 -0.26 -6.57
CA PHE A 330 -18.90 -0.81 -7.02
C PHE A 330 -18.86 -2.34 -6.93
N ALA A 331 -19.48 -2.96 -5.94
CA ALA A 331 -19.58 -4.42 -5.85
C ALA A 331 -20.30 -5.02 -7.07
N CYS A 332 -21.36 -4.36 -7.58
CA CYS A 332 -22.03 -4.77 -8.81
C CYS A 332 -21.10 -4.71 -10.05
N CYS A 333 -20.17 -3.72 -10.09
CA CYS A 333 -19.24 -3.59 -11.22
C CYS A 333 -18.19 -4.71 -11.25
N ILE A 334 -17.87 -5.33 -10.11
CA ILE A 334 -16.88 -6.43 -10.03
C ILE A 334 -17.35 -7.66 -10.83
N VAL A 335 -18.66 -7.88 -10.93
CA VAL A 335 -19.24 -9.02 -11.65
C VAL A 335 -18.80 -9.06 -13.13
N GLY A 336 -18.48 -7.90 -13.71
CA GLY A 336 -17.96 -7.79 -15.07
C GLY A 336 -16.67 -8.58 -15.33
N VAL A 337 -15.92 -8.97 -14.29
CA VAL A 337 -14.70 -9.80 -14.44
C VAL A 337 -14.97 -11.16 -15.08
N ILE A 338 -16.20 -11.69 -14.98
CA ILE A 338 -16.60 -12.96 -15.60
C ILE A 338 -16.38 -12.92 -17.12
N MET A 339 -16.53 -11.74 -17.73
CA MET A 339 -16.27 -11.54 -19.15
C MET A 339 -14.78 -11.77 -19.52
N ALA A 340 -13.87 -11.51 -18.60
CA ALA A 340 -12.44 -11.71 -18.85
C ALA A 340 -12.09 -13.20 -18.98
N ALA A 341 -12.69 -14.07 -18.18
CA ALA A 341 -12.42 -15.50 -18.20
C ALA A 341 -12.92 -16.19 -19.49
N GLY A 342 -14.00 -15.65 -20.09
CA GLY A 342 -14.58 -16.20 -21.34
C GLY A 342 -14.08 -15.53 -22.62
N SER A 343 -13.28 -14.47 -22.52
CA SER A 343 -12.85 -13.71 -23.71
C SER A 343 -11.61 -14.31 -24.36
N SER A 344 -11.65 -14.47 -25.68
CA SER A 344 -10.46 -14.78 -26.48
C SER A 344 -9.64 -13.52 -26.85
N GLN A 345 -10.17 -12.33 -26.60
CA GLN A 345 -9.52 -11.07 -26.96
C GLN A 345 -8.87 -10.44 -25.71
N LEU A 346 -7.55 -10.21 -25.76
CA LEU A 346 -6.77 -9.64 -24.67
C LEU A 346 -7.36 -8.31 -24.15
N TRP A 347 -7.69 -7.38 -25.04
CA TRP A 347 -8.13 -6.04 -24.63
C TRP A 347 -9.52 -6.02 -24.01
N VAL A 348 -10.39 -6.97 -24.35
CA VAL A 348 -11.68 -7.16 -23.67
C VAL A 348 -11.43 -7.66 -22.25
N ALA A 349 -10.51 -8.60 -22.04
CA ALA A 349 -10.15 -9.06 -20.72
C ALA A 349 -9.47 -7.95 -19.89
N VAL A 350 -8.54 -7.19 -20.48
CA VAL A 350 -7.88 -6.05 -19.84
C VAL A 350 -8.93 -5.03 -19.38
N PHE A 351 -9.90 -4.69 -20.22
CA PHE A 351 -10.99 -3.78 -19.86
C PHE A 351 -11.83 -4.31 -18.68
N ALA A 352 -12.27 -5.58 -18.77
CA ALA A 352 -13.11 -6.20 -17.75
C ALA A 352 -12.38 -6.33 -16.39
N ILE A 353 -11.08 -6.71 -16.41
CA ILE A 353 -10.25 -6.78 -15.21
C ILE A 353 -9.98 -5.38 -14.65
N SER A 354 -9.70 -4.39 -15.51
CA SER A 354 -9.49 -3.01 -15.10
C SER A 354 -10.73 -2.44 -14.38
N LEU A 355 -11.92 -2.69 -14.93
CA LEU A 355 -13.17 -2.30 -14.30
C LEU A 355 -13.34 -2.97 -12.92
N ALA A 356 -13.06 -4.26 -12.83
CA ALA A 356 -13.23 -5.03 -11.61
C ALA A 356 -12.24 -4.59 -10.51
N ILE A 357 -10.95 -4.41 -10.84
CA ILE A 357 -9.95 -3.98 -9.86
C ILE A 357 -10.17 -2.51 -9.45
N GLY A 358 -10.57 -1.64 -10.39
CA GLY A 358 -10.94 -0.26 -10.08
C GLY A 358 -12.13 -0.19 -9.13
N ALA A 359 -13.16 -1.00 -9.38
CA ALA A 359 -14.32 -1.11 -8.51
C ALA A 359 -13.96 -1.68 -7.13
N HIS A 360 -13.09 -2.69 -7.07
CA HIS A 360 -12.57 -3.24 -5.82
C HIS A 360 -11.81 -2.19 -5.00
N GLN A 361 -10.96 -1.39 -5.62
CA GLN A 361 -10.22 -0.33 -4.94
C GLN A 361 -11.13 0.82 -4.47
N ALA A 362 -12.16 1.15 -5.25
CA ALA A 362 -13.20 2.10 -4.86
C ALA A 362 -13.98 1.60 -3.62
N TRP A 363 -14.30 0.32 -3.59
CA TRP A 363 -14.93 -0.33 -2.44
C TRP A 363 -14.02 -0.28 -1.21
N THR A 364 -12.74 -0.63 -1.39
CA THR A 364 -11.73 -0.64 -0.31
C THR A 364 -11.51 0.75 0.29
N ALA A 365 -11.46 1.80 -0.52
CA ALA A 365 -11.35 3.18 -0.04
C ALA A 365 -12.54 3.58 0.86
N ASN A 366 -13.75 3.13 0.50
CA ASN A 366 -14.95 3.42 1.27
C ASN A 366 -15.03 2.64 2.59
N ILE A 367 -14.58 1.37 2.66
CA ILE A 367 -14.61 0.62 3.92
C ILE A 367 -13.65 1.21 4.95
N TRP A 368 -12.44 1.63 4.54
CA TRP A 368 -11.51 2.31 5.45
C TRP A 368 -12.07 3.63 5.97
N SER A 369 -12.72 4.40 5.10
CA SER A 369 -13.37 5.64 5.50
C SER A 369 -14.57 5.39 6.40
N LEU A 370 -15.31 4.29 6.19
CA LEU A 370 -16.45 3.91 7.04
C LEU A 370 -16.00 3.55 8.47
N VAL A 371 -14.83 2.89 8.62
CA VAL A 371 -14.25 2.63 9.95
C VAL A 371 -13.99 3.93 10.68
N MET A 372 -13.40 4.94 10.01
CA MET A 372 -13.12 6.25 10.59
C MET A 372 -14.39 7.03 10.96
N ASP A 373 -15.46 6.86 10.21
CA ASP A 373 -16.75 7.53 10.50
C ASP A 373 -17.53 6.83 11.63
N TYR A 374 -17.22 5.58 11.94
CA TYR A 374 -17.90 4.78 12.96
C TYR A 374 -17.23 4.86 14.34
N THR A 375 -15.92 5.17 14.40
CA THR A 375 -15.13 5.26 15.63
C THR A 375 -15.05 6.69 16.14
#